data_784bfada16e4d4ecd5df9c538b02021c
#
_entry.id   784bfada16e4d4ecd5df9c538b02021c
#
_cell.length_a   1.000
_cell.length_b   1.000
_cell.length_c   1.000
_cell.angle_alpha   90.00
_cell.angle_beta   90.00
_cell.angle_gamma   90.00
#
_symmetry.space_group_name_H-M   'P 1'
#
loop_
_entity.id
_entity.type
_entity.pdbx_description
1 polymer ?
#
loop_
_entity_poly.entity_id
_entity_poly.type
_entity_poly.pdbx_seq_one_letter_code
_entity_poly.pdbx_strand_id
1 'polypeptide(L)'
;MNPVKKIYCRTFQFVMRVALPFLPYREPKLLDGVDGVAALLTKKKISRVLLVTDKGIRSHHLTEPLEKALAGAGIGVSIFDGTVANPTVANVEAARRMYLEDGCGAIIAFGGGSSMDCAKAAGARIARPRKPLSRMEGLLHVMRPLPLLIAVPTTAGTGSETTLAAVITDGETHHKYPINDFALIPPYALLDPE
;
A
#
# COMPACT_ATOMS: atom_id res chain seq x y z
N MET A 1 2.01 -34.29 -11.35
CA MET A 1 3.00 -33.24 -11.05
C MET A 1 4.40 -33.87 -11.16
N ASN A 2 5.30 -33.26 -11.95
CA ASN A 2 6.66 -33.78 -12.16
C ASN A 2 7.39 -33.92 -10.80
N PRO A 3 8.02 -35.10 -10.49
CA PRO A 3 8.72 -35.33 -9.22
C PRO A 3 9.78 -34.26 -8.90
N VAL A 4 10.47 -33.76 -9.91
CA VAL A 4 11.46 -32.66 -9.75
C VAL A 4 10.82 -31.39 -9.24
N LYS A 5 9.66 -30.99 -9.78
CA LYS A 5 8.90 -29.83 -9.29
C LYS A 5 8.41 -30.03 -7.84
N LYS A 6 8.04 -31.26 -7.48
CA LYS A 6 7.61 -31.58 -6.11
C LYS A 6 8.75 -31.44 -5.10
N ILE A 7 9.94 -31.93 -5.47
CA ILE A 7 11.14 -31.79 -4.63
C ILE A 7 11.53 -30.32 -4.49
N TYR A 8 11.57 -29.57 -5.60
CA TYR A 8 11.85 -28.13 -5.57
C TYR A 8 10.89 -27.36 -4.65
N CYS A 9 9.57 -27.58 -4.78
CA CYS A 9 8.58 -26.90 -3.94
C CYS A 9 8.77 -27.26 -2.44
N ARG A 10 9.04 -28.53 -2.11
CA ARG A 10 9.26 -28.94 -0.72
C ARG A 10 10.54 -28.36 -0.14
N THR A 11 11.62 -28.35 -0.91
CA THR A 11 12.87 -27.72 -0.49
C THR A 11 12.70 -26.24 -0.27
N PHE A 12 12.03 -25.55 -1.20
CA PHE A 12 11.70 -24.13 -1.06
C PHE A 12 10.86 -23.84 0.19
N GLN A 13 9.80 -24.64 0.42
CA GLN A 13 8.95 -24.50 1.62
C GLN A 13 9.76 -24.74 2.91
N PHE A 14 10.64 -25.71 2.92
CA PHE A 14 11.50 -25.99 4.07
C PHE A 14 12.46 -24.82 4.34
N VAL A 15 13.14 -24.32 3.31
CA VAL A 15 14.04 -23.17 3.43
C VAL A 15 13.29 -21.94 3.91
N MET A 16 12.11 -21.65 3.35
CA MET A 16 11.27 -20.53 3.79
C MET A 16 10.83 -20.70 5.25
N ARG A 17 10.43 -21.90 5.66
CA ARG A 17 10.04 -22.17 7.05
C ARG A 17 11.18 -21.90 8.05
N VAL A 18 12.39 -22.25 7.68
CA VAL A 18 13.59 -21.97 8.51
C VAL A 18 13.94 -20.49 8.49
N ALA A 19 13.77 -19.83 7.35
CA ALA A 19 14.08 -18.41 7.19
C ALA A 19 13.03 -17.46 7.82
N LEU A 20 11.76 -17.90 7.92
CA LEU A 20 10.63 -17.07 8.42
C LEU A 20 10.92 -16.29 9.70
N PRO A 21 11.52 -16.89 10.76
CA PRO A 21 11.82 -16.15 12.00
C PRO A 21 12.85 -15.03 11.83
N PHE A 22 13.65 -15.07 10.76
CA PHE A 22 14.72 -14.11 10.47
C PHE A 22 14.31 -13.08 9.40
N LEU A 23 13.13 -13.25 8.79
CA LEU A 23 12.64 -12.32 7.79
C LEU A 23 12.12 -11.04 8.46
N PRO A 24 12.26 -9.87 7.81
CA PRO A 24 11.86 -8.58 8.36
C PRO A 24 10.32 -8.37 8.30
N TYR A 25 9.57 -9.39 8.73
CA TYR A 25 8.13 -9.25 8.89
C TYR A 25 7.84 -8.32 10.06
N ARG A 26 6.88 -7.42 9.88
CA ARG A 26 6.40 -6.52 10.92
C ARG A 26 4.87 -6.48 10.92
N GLU A 27 4.31 -6.38 12.11
CA GLU A 27 2.90 -6.06 12.26
C GLU A 27 2.70 -4.54 12.20
N PRO A 28 1.68 -4.04 11.52
CA PRO A 28 1.31 -2.63 11.58
C PRO A 28 1.00 -2.20 13.01
N LYS A 29 1.49 -1.03 13.41
CA LYS A 29 1.06 -0.41 14.67
C LYS A 29 -0.32 0.18 14.46
N LEU A 30 -1.27 -0.19 15.32
CA LEU A 30 -2.60 0.38 15.29
C LEU A 30 -2.56 1.84 15.78
N LEU A 31 -3.28 2.69 15.08
CA LEU A 31 -3.49 4.08 15.43
C LEU A 31 -4.88 4.24 16.08
N ASP A 32 -4.96 5.13 17.04
CA ASP A 32 -6.19 5.43 17.77
C ASP A 32 -6.95 6.54 17.06
N GLY A 33 -7.91 6.17 16.25
CA GLY A 33 -8.76 7.07 15.48
C GLY A 33 -8.02 7.94 14.46
N VAL A 34 -8.75 8.81 13.81
CA VAL A 34 -8.23 9.76 12.80
C VAL A 34 -7.26 10.79 13.42
N ASP A 35 -7.47 11.15 14.68
CA ASP A 35 -6.59 12.05 15.44
C ASP A 35 -5.21 11.42 15.67
N GLY A 36 -5.16 10.10 15.86
CA GLY A 36 -3.90 9.35 15.95
C GLY A 36 -3.09 9.40 14.64
N VAL A 37 -3.77 9.42 13.50
CA VAL A 37 -3.12 9.61 12.18
C VAL A 37 -2.53 11.02 12.10
N ALA A 38 -3.30 12.05 12.44
CA ALA A 38 -2.86 13.45 12.41
C ALA A 38 -1.67 13.68 13.36
N ALA A 39 -1.73 13.15 14.58
CA ALA A 39 -0.65 13.24 15.58
C ALA A 39 0.63 12.55 15.09
N LEU A 40 0.52 11.35 14.47
CA LEU A 40 1.66 10.65 13.89
C LEU A 40 2.34 11.47 12.79
N LEU A 41 1.57 12.03 11.88
CA LEU A 41 2.09 12.81 10.75
C LEU A 41 2.75 14.11 11.23
N THR A 42 2.15 14.80 12.20
CA THR A 42 2.74 15.97 12.87
C THR A 42 4.06 15.64 13.53
N LYS A 43 4.12 14.55 14.31
CA LYS A 43 5.36 14.05 14.93
C LYS A 43 6.44 13.72 13.90
N LYS A 44 6.05 13.25 12.71
CA LYS A 44 6.95 12.95 11.59
C LYS A 44 7.29 14.19 10.75
N LYS A 45 6.74 15.36 11.09
CA LYS A 45 6.92 16.62 10.35
C LYS A 45 6.50 16.52 8.88
N ILE A 46 5.42 15.78 8.63
CA ILE A 46 4.84 15.62 7.30
C ILE A 46 3.75 16.67 7.13
N SER A 47 3.91 17.56 6.18
CA SER A 47 3.00 18.68 5.93
C SER A 47 1.95 18.38 4.85
N ARG A 48 2.14 17.31 4.06
CA ARG A 48 1.20 16.90 3.01
C ARG A 48 1.24 15.39 2.80
N VAL A 49 0.08 14.80 2.56
CA VAL A 49 -0.09 13.37 2.31
C VAL A 49 -0.84 13.13 1.00
N LEU A 50 -0.55 11.99 0.37
CA LEU A 50 -1.39 11.45 -0.71
C LEU A 50 -2.41 10.49 -0.10
N LEU A 51 -3.69 10.78 -0.24
CA LEU A 51 -4.79 9.86 0.07
C LEU A 51 -5.15 9.07 -1.19
N VAL A 52 -4.90 7.76 -1.18
CA VAL A 52 -5.24 6.84 -2.29
C VAL A 52 -6.52 6.11 -1.93
N THR A 53 -7.55 6.28 -2.76
CA THR A 53 -8.89 5.73 -2.52
C THR A 53 -9.59 5.44 -3.85
N ASP A 54 -10.88 5.19 -3.84
CA ASP A 54 -11.73 5.02 -5.00
C ASP A 54 -12.97 5.93 -4.94
N LYS A 55 -13.64 6.06 -6.09
CA LYS A 55 -14.82 6.93 -6.23
C LYS A 55 -15.99 6.50 -5.34
N GLY A 56 -16.13 5.18 -5.09
CA GLY A 56 -17.17 4.67 -4.21
C GLY A 56 -17.00 5.15 -2.78
N ILE A 57 -15.79 5.02 -2.24
CA ILE A 57 -15.44 5.55 -0.90
C ILE A 57 -15.70 7.07 -0.83
N ARG A 58 -15.31 7.82 -1.88
CA ARG A 58 -15.53 9.27 -1.95
C ARG A 58 -17.00 9.64 -1.99
N SER A 59 -17.81 8.94 -2.78
CA SER A 59 -19.24 9.21 -2.90
C SER A 59 -20.02 8.98 -1.61
N HIS A 60 -19.51 8.16 -0.71
CA HIS A 60 -20.05 7.90 0.62
C HIS A 60 -19.45 8.79 1.72
N HIS A 61 -18.62 9.77 1.36
CA HIS A 61 -18.00 10.73 2.30
C HIS A 61 -17.16 10.09 3.43
N LEU A 62 -16.73 8.86 3.26
CA LEU A 62 -16.02 8.09 4.31
C LEU A 62 -14.66 8.67 4.66
N THR A 63 -14.04 9.43 3.76
CA THR A 63 -12.73 10.05 4.01
C THR A 63 -12.81 11.38 4.75
N GLU A 64 -13.99 12.00 4.84
CA GLU A 64 -14.14 13.35 5.40
C GLU A 64 -13.68 13.49 6.86
N PRO A 65 -13.95 12.52 7.77
CA PRO A 65 -13.46 12.64 9.14
C PRO A 65 -11.93 12.75 9.19
N LEU A 66 -11.25 11.92 8.41
CA LEU A 66 -9.78 11.94 8.31
C LEU A 66 -9.28 13.25 7.67
N GLU A 67 -9.91 13.72 6.60
CA GLU A 67 -9.56 14.99 5.95
C GLU A 67 -9.70 16.17 6.91
N LYS A 68 -10.78 16.20 7.70
CA LYS A 68 -11.02 17.24 8.73
C LYS A 68 -9.95 17.21 9.83
N ALA A 69 -9.62 16.04 10.34
CA ALA A 69 -8.56 15.87 11.35
C ALA A 69 -7.19 16.34 10.83
N LEU A 70 -6.85 15.98 9.59
CA LEU A 70 -5.60 16.39 8.94
C LEU A 70 -5.57 17.92 8.71
N ALA A 71 -6.66 18.50 8.20
CA ALA A 71 -6.77 19.95 8.01
C ALA A 71 -6.64 20.70 9.34
N GLY A 72 -7.28 20.22 10.42
CA GLY A 72 -7.13 20.76 11.77
C GLY A 72 -5.71 20.74 12.30
N ALA A 73 -4.90 19.77 11.87
CA ALA A 73 -3.48 19.69 12.19
C ALA A 73 -2.55 20.45 11.22
N GLY A 74 -3.12 21.18 10.24
CA GLY A 74 -2.35 21.90 9.23
C GLY A 74 -1.68 21.02 8.17
N ILE A 75 -2.17 19.78 7.98
CA ILE A 75 -1.63 18.82 7.03
C ILE A 75 -2.47 18.86 5.75
N GLY A 76 -1.83 19.18 4.63
CA GLY A 76 -2.47 19.16 3.31
C GLY A 76 -2.76 17.74 2.84
N VAL A 77 -3.86 17.57 2.09
CA VAL A 77 -4.26 16.28 1.53
C VAL A 77 -4.39 16.39 0.02
N SER A 78 -3.64 15.60 -0.71
CA SER A 78 -3.85 15.37 -2.14
C SER A 78 -4.63 14.07 -2.31
N ILE A 79 -5.74 14.09 -3.04
CA ILE A 79 -6.66 12.94 -3.11
C ILE A 79 -6.58 12.31 -4.50
N PHE A 80 -6.16 11.07 -4.55
CA PHE A 80 -6.23 10.21 -5.72
C PHE A 80 -7.39 9.21 -5.53
N ASP A 81 -8.51 9.47 -6.19
CA ASP A 81 -9.72 8.63 -6.17
C ASP A 81 -9.91 7.78 -7.43
N GLY A 82 -8.89 7.74 -8.26
CA GLY A 82 -8.91 7.03 -9.54
C GLY A 82 -8.64 5.52 -9.45
N THR A 83 -8.55 4.94 -8.25
CA THR A 83 -8.34 3.50 -8.12
C THR A 83 -9.55 2.73 -8.62
N VAL A 84 -9.32 1.73 -9.46
CA VAL A 84 -10.35 0.81 -9.95
C VAL A 84 -10.22 -0.56 -9.29
N ALA A 85 -11.26 -1.38 -9.37
CA ALA A 85 -11.16 -2.79 -9.02
C ALA A 85 -10.05 -3.45 -9.85
N ASN A 86 -9.12 -4.16 -9.18
CA ASN A 86 -7.88 -4.65 -9.78
C ASN A 86 -7.03 -3.49 -10.36
N PRO A 87 -6.35 -2.72 -9.52
CA PRO A 87 -5.67 -1.50 -9.93
C PRO A 87 -4.67 -1.76 -11.06
N THR A 88 -4.66 -0.85 -12.02
CA THR A 88 -3.81 -0.94 -13.20
C THR A 88 -2.48 -0.23 -12.99
N VAL A 89 -1.50 -0.56 -13.86
CA VAL A 89 -0.23 0.19 -13.93
C VAL A 89 -0.48 1.70 -14.09
N ALA A 90 -1.49 2.08 -14.90
CA ALA A 90 -1.85 3.48 -15.11
C ALA A 90 -2.35 4.16 -13.83
N ASN A 91 -3.17 3.47 -13.02
CA ASN A 91 -3.61 3.99 -11.72
C ASN A 91 -2.41 4.24 -10.80
N VAL A 92 -1.50 3.28 -10.72
CA VAL A 92 -0.30 3.39 -9.87
C VAL A 92 0.59 4.55 -10.29
N GLU A 93 0.84 4.70 -11.60
CA GLU A 93 1.68 5.81 -12.10
C GLU A 93 0.99 7.17 -11.95
N ALA A 94 -0.35 7.25 -12.05
CA ALA A 94 -1.09 8.47 -11.77
C ALA A 94 -1.01 8.87 -10.29
N ALA A 95 -1.23 7.93 -9.37
CA ALA A 95 -1.05 8.17 -7.93
C ALA A 95 0.39 8.59 -7.59
N ARG A 96 1.39 7.91 -8.16
CA ARG A 96 2.80 8.27 -8.01
C ARG A 96 3.08 9.68 -8.51
N ARG A 97 2.55 10.06 -9.65
CA ARG A 97 2.75 11.41 -10.23
C ARG A 97 2.20 12.47 -9.29
N MET A 98 0.96 12.32 -8.83
CA MET A 98 0.34 13.24 -7.88
C MET A 98 1.16 13.36 -6.59
N TYR A 99 1.66 12.24 -6.04
CA TYR A 99 2.54 12.26 -4.86
C TYR A 99 3.77 13.16 -5.07
N LEU A 100 4.42 13.07 -6.24
CA LEU A 100 5.65 13.79 -6.54
C LEU A 100 5.37 15.27 -6.86
N GLU A 101 4.34 15.56 -7.66
CA GLU A 101 3.99 16.91 -8.09
C GLU A 101 3.51 17.76 -6.90
N ASP A 102 2.75 17.17 -5.99
CA ASP A 102 2.20 17.86 -4.82
C ASP A 102 3.16 17.88 -3.63
N GLY A 103 4.33 17.24 -3.74
CA GLY A 103 5.32 17.21 -2.67
C GLY A 103 4.86 16.46 -1.43
N CYS A 104 4.10 15.36 -1.60
CA CYS A 104 3.63 14.56 -0.48
C CYS A 104 4.77 13.85 0.25
N GLY A 105 4.67 13.75 1.58
CA GLY A 105 5.65 13.08 2.44
C GLY A 105 5.21 11.70 2.93
N ALA A 106 3.93 11.36 2.78
CA ALA A 106 3.37 10.07 3.16
C ALA A 106 2.21 9.67 2.24
N ILE A 107 1.82 8.39 2.32
CA ILE A 107 0.68 7.82 1.61
C ILE A 107 -0.30 7.27 2.64
N ILE A 108 -1.58 7.60 2.50
CA ILE A 108 -2.67 6.98 3.23
C ILE A 108 -3.46 6.15 2.23
N ALA A 109 -3.52 4.85 2.44
CA ALA A 109 -4.31 3.92 1.64
C ALA A 109 -5.67 3.76 2.32
N PHE A 110 -6.72 4.35 1.77
CA PHE A 110 -8.06 4.35 2.35
C PHE A 110 -9.03 3.58 1.44
N GLY A 111 -9.55 2.46 1.92
CA GLY A 111 -10.50 1.65 1.14
C GLY A 111 -10.27 0.16 1.25
N GLY A 112 -10.72 -0.58 0.25
CA GLY A 112 -10.54 -2.03 0.17
C GLY A 112 -9.17 -2.45 -0.35
N GLY A 113 -9.02 -3.75 -0.63
CA GLY A 113 -7.75 -4.32 -1.13
C GLY A 113 -7.20 -3.61 -2.37
N SER A 114 -8.05 -3.16 -3.30
CA SER A 114 -7.60 -2.46 -4.51
C SER A 114 -6.92 -1.13 -4.20
N SER A 115 -7.51 -0.32 -3.31
CA SER A 115 -6.92 0.95 -2.87
C SER A 115 -5.60 0.71 -2.13
N MET A 116 -5.54 -0.34 -1.29
CA MET A 116 -4.31 -0.76 -0.61
C MET A 116 -3.22 -1.16 -1.60
N ASP A 117 -3.55 -1.99 -2.58
CA ASP A 117 -2.60 -2.49 -3.57
C ASP A 117 -2.07 -1.36 -4.46
N CYS A 118 -2.95 -0.44 -4.88
CA CYS A 118 -2.56 0.76 -5.62
C CYS A 118 -1.57 1.63 -4.84
N ALA A 119 -1.88 1.91 -3.57
CA ALA A 119 -1.04 2.73 -2.69
C ALA A 119 0.33 2.08 -2.44
N LYS A 120 0.37 0.78 -2.15
CA LYS A 120 1.61 0.01 -1.98
C LYS A 120 2.48 0.02 -3.22
N ALA A 121 1.87 -0.23 -4.39
CA ALA A 121 2.58 -0.23 -5.66
C ALA A 121 3.08 1.17 -6.03
N ALA A 122 2.29 2.23 -5.77
CA ALA A 122 2.75 3.62 -5.93
C ALA A 122 3.96 3.91 -5.03
N GLY A 123 3.90 3.49 -3.76
CA GLY A 123 5.04 3.57 -2.83
C GLY A 123 6.28 2.85 -3.36
N ALA A 124 6.12 1.64 -3.91
CA ALA A 124 7.21 0.87 -4.52
C ALA A 124 7.83 1.60 -5.72
N ARG A 125 6.99 2.22 -6.57
CA ARG A 125 7.45 3.03 -7.71
C ARG A 125 8.16 4.31 -7.29
N ILE A 126 7.74 4.93 -6.19
CA ILE A 126 8.44 6.09 -5.60
C ILE A 126 9.81 5.65 -5.07
N ALA A 127 9.89 4.53 -4.35
CA ALA A 127 11.13 3.98 -3.81
C ALA A 127 12.10 3.49 -4.89
N ARG A 128 11.57 3.07 -6.05
CA ARG A 128 12.34 2.54 -7.21
C ARG A 128 11.98 3.28 -8.50
N PRO A 129 12.31 4.57 -8.66
CA PRO A 129 11.84 5.40 -9.77
C PRO A 129 12.30 4.93 -11.15
N ARG A 130 13.41 4.19 -11.23
CA ARG A 130 13.94 3.65 -12.50
C ARG A 130 13.48 2.22 -12.82
N LYS A 131 12.75 1.56 -11.91
CA LYS A 131 12.32 0.17 -12.08
C LYS A 131 10.82 0.13 -12.39
N PRO A 132 10.39 -0.29 -13.60
CA PRO A 132 8.96 -0.40 -13.91
C PRO A 132 8.29 -1.50 -13.08
N LEU A 133 6.96 -1.41 -12.90
CA LEU A 133 6.18 -2.37 -12.10
C LEU A 133 6.31 -3.80 -12.60
N SER A 134 6.34 -4.00 -13.92
CA SER A 134 6.53 -5.32 -14.53
C SER A 134 7.83 -6.02 -14.10
N ARG A 135 8.87 -5.27 -13.76
CA ARG A 135 10.12 -5.82 -13.21
C ARG A 135 10.08 -5.98 -11.70
N MET A 136 9.00 -5.59 -11.04
CA MET A 136 8.77 -5.82 -9.61
C MET A 136 7.90 -7.04 -9.35
N GLU A 137 7.34 -7.68 -10.41
CA GLU A 137 6.58 -8.92 -10.31
C GLU A 137 7.37 -10.00 -9.57
N GLY A 138 6.68 -10.73 -8.69
CA GLY A 138 7.27 -11.83 -7.93
C GLY A 138 7.73 -11.43 -6.53
N LEU A 139 8.83 -11.97 -6.06
CA LEU A 139 9.27 -11.91 -4.68
C LEU A 139 10.53 -11.06 -4.51
N LEU A 140 10.51 -10.12 -3.55
CA LEU A 140 11.68 -9.34 -3.09
C LEU A 140 12.35 -8.51 -4.21
N HIS A 141 11.54 -7.90 -5.08
CA HIS A 141 12.06 -7.08 -6.15
C HIS A 141 12.05 -5.57 -5.85
N VAL A 142 11.42 -5.13 -4.75
CA VAL A 142 11.44 -3.74 -4.30
C VAL A 142 12.68 -3.50 -3.41
N MET A 143 12.80 -4.22 -2.31
CA MET A 143 13.95 -4.21 -1.37
C MET A 143 14.45 -2.79 -1.02
N ARG A 144 13.52 -1.86 -0.86
CA ARG A 144 13.75 -0.48 -0.42
C ARG A 144 12.58 0.00 0.42
N PRO A 145 12.83 0.77 1.48
CA PRO A 145 11.74 1.34 2.26
C PRO A 145 10.86 2.24 1.38
N LEU A 146 9.56 2.07 1.52
CA LEU A 146 8.57 2.93 0.91
C LEU A 146 8.50 4.27 1.67
N PRO A 147 7.90 5.32 1.08
CA PRO A 147 7.37 6.44 1.86
C PRO A 147 6.51 5.93 3.01
N LEU A 148 6.36 6.73 4.07
CA LEU A 148 5.45 6.36 5.17
C LEU A 148 4.08 5.99 4.60
N LEU A 149 3.65 4.76 4.88
CA LEU A 149 2.37 4.22 4.42
C LEU A 149 1.48 3.93 5.63
N ILE A 150 0.27 4.48 5.63
CA ILE A 150 -0.76 4.24 6.63
C ILE A 150 -1.92 3.55 5.92
N ALA A 151 -2.36 2.41 6.45
CA ALA A 151 -3.49 1.66 5.92
C ALA A 151 -4.77 1.99 6.70
N VAL A 152 -5.86 2.30 5.98
CA VAL A 152 -7.21 2.49 6.55
C VAL A 152 -8.17 1.60 5.78
N PRO A 153 -8.28 0.31 6.16
CA PRO A 153 -9.15 -0.64 5.47
C PRO A 153 -10.63 -0.35 5.75
N THR A 154 -11.44 -0.42 4.70
CA THR A 154 -12.92 -0.31 4.79
C THR A 154 -13.62 -1.63 4.49
N THR A 155 -12.87 -2.70 4.22
CA THR A 155 -13.42 -4.04 3.92
C THR A 155 -12.79 -5.07 4.82
N ALA A 156 -13.61 -5.89 5.48
CA ALA A 156 -13.15 -7.04 6.22
C ALA A 156 -12.75 -8.19 5.28
N GLY A 157 -11.74 -8.97 5.66
CA GLY A 157 -11.37 -10.24 5.02
C GLY A 157 -10.17 -10.18 4.08
N THR A 158 -9.77 -9.03 3.54
CA THR A 158 -8.60 -8.96 2.65
C THR A 158 -7.27 -9.02 3.39
N GLY A 159 -7.22 -8.48 4.61
CA GLY A 159 -5.98 -8.38 5.40
C GLY A 159 -4.87 -7.57 4.71
N SER A 160 -5.22 -6.77 3.68
CA SER A 160 -4.24 -6.05 2.88
C SER A 160 -3.40 -5.09 3.70
N GLU A 161 -3.91 -4.62 4.83
CA GLU A 161 -3.21 -3.76 5.80
C GLU A 161 -2.02 -4.46 6.46
N THR A 162 -1.98 -5.80 6.47
CA THR A 162 -0.92 -6.60 7.08
C THR A 162 -0.08 -7.38 6.08
N THR A 163 -0.49 -7.42 4.80
CA THR A 163 0.18 -8.25 3.80
C THR A 163 1.38 -7.58 3.16
N LEU A 164 2.34 -8.40 2.75
CA LEU A 164 3.51 -8.00 1.96
C LEU A 164 3.22 -7.92 0.45
N ALA A 165 1.97 -8.16 0.04
CA ALA A 165 1.57 -8.25 -1.36
C ALA A 165 0.87 -6.99 -1.86
N ALA A 166 1.03 -6.69 -3.14
CA ALA A 166 0.18 -5.81 -3.93
C ALA A 166 -0.05 -6.47 -5.30
N VAL A 167 -1.30 -6.57 -5.72
CA VAL A 167 -1.66 -7.20 -7.00
C VAL A 167 -2.05 -6.14 -8.00
N ILE A 168 -1.33 -6.09 -9.12
CA ILE A 168 -1.48 -5.09 -10.17
C ILE A 168 -1.84 -5.76 -11.47
N THR A 169 -2.65 -5.08 -12.28
CA THR A 169 -3.03 -5.53 -13.62
C THR A 169 -2.34 -4.64 -14.66
N ASP A 170 -1.70 -5.27 -15.62
CA ASP A 170 -1.26 -4.59 -16.83
C ASP A 170 -2.49 -4.29 -17.70
N GLY A 171 -2.74 -3.01 -17.98
CA GLY A 171 -3.94 -2.58 -18.71
C GLY A 171 -3.94 -2.96 -20.19
N GLU A 172 -2.78 -3.23 -20.79
CA GLU A 172 -2.63 -3.60 -22.20
C GLU A 172 -2.73 -5.12 -22.41
N THR A 173 -2.01 -5.86 -21.57
CA THR A 173 -1.92 -7.33 -21.70
C THR A 173 -2.94 -8.07 -20.85
N HIS A 174 -3.66 -7.39 -19.96
CA HIS A 174 -4.52 -7.96 -18.92
C HIS A 174 -3.81 -8.95 -18.00
N HIS A 175 -2.48 -8.98 -18.02
CA HIS A 175 -1.69 -9.79 -17.11
C HIS A 175 -1.80 -9.25 -15.69
N LYS A 176 -2.30 -10.09 -14.77
CA LYS A 176 -2.43 -9.78 -13.35
C LYS A 176 -1.29 -10.45 -12.60
N TYR A 177 -0.50 -9.67 -11.88
CA TYR A 177 0.69 -10.16 -11.21
C TYR A 177 0.83 -9.58 -9.79
N PRO A 178 1.35 -10.39 -8.84
CA PRO A 178 1.65 -9.92 -7.51
C PRO A 178 3.06 -9.32 -7.43
N ILE A 179 3.19 -8.27 -6.65
CA ILE A 179 4.45 -7.74 -6.14
C ILE A 179 4.50 -8.12 -4.66
N ASN A 180 5.46 -8.92 -4.26
CA ASN A 180 5.60 -9.40 -2.89
C ASN A 180 6.93 -8.94 -2.31
N ASP A 181 6.86 -8.06 -1.31
CA ASP A 181 8.06 -7.54 -0.65
C ASP A 181 7.72 -7.08 0.77
N PHE A 182 8.59 -7.34 1.74
CA PHE A 182 8.37 -6.89 3.11
C PHE A 182 8.26 -5.37 3.23
N ALA A 183 8.85 -4.64 2.29
CA ALA A 183 8.73 -3.19 2.23
C ALA A 183 7.28 -2.71 2.02
N LEU A 184 6.41 -3.56 1.43
CA LEU A 184 5.00 -3.23 1.16
C LEU A 184 4.10 -3.35 2.39
N ILE A 185 4.56 -3.96 3.47
CA ILE A 185 3.78 -4.05 4.71
C ILE A 185 3.67 -2.64 5.30
N PRO A 186 2.45 -2.09 5.46
CA PRO A 186 2.27 -0.78 6.07
C PRO A 186 2.81 -0.77 7.50
N PRO A 187 3.59 0.23 7.91
CA PRO A 187 4.05 0.32 9.29
C PRO A 187 2.95 0.72 10.28
N TYR A 188 1.85 1.27 9.78
CA TYR A 188 0.71 1.71 10.60
C TYR A 188 -0.61 1.36 9.94
N ALA A 189 -1.60 1.04 10.76
CA ALA A 189 -2.98 0.86 10.32
C ALA A 189 -3.95 1.59 11.28
N LEU A 190 -5.01 2.13 10.71
CA LEU A 190 -6.18 2.60 11.43
C LEU A 190 -7.30 1.61 11.17
N LEU A 191 -7.79 0.96 12.21
CA LEU A 191 -8.98 0.11 12.16
C LEU A 191 -10.08 0.85 12.93
N ASP A 192 -11.00 1.44 12.18
CA ASP A 192 -12.13 2.18 12.71
C ASP A 192 -13.41 1.42 12.36
N PRO A 193 -14.14 0.89 13.35
CA PRO A 193 -15.37 0.14 13.11
C PRO A 193 -16.62 1.02 12.94
N GLU A 194 -16.52 2.36 13.15
CA GLU A 194 -17.64 3.32 13.08
C GLU A 194 -17.87 3.88 11.68
#